data_216935c6752cb05d128f523584ceea1a
#
_entry.id   216935c6752cb05d128f523584ceea1a
#
_cell.length_a   1.000
_cell.length_b   1.000
_cell.length_c   1.000
_cell.angle_alpha   90.00
_cell.angle_beta   90.00
_cell.angle_gamma   90.00
#
_symmetry.space_group_name_H-M   'P 1'
#
loop_
_entity.id
_entity.type
_entity.pdbx_description
1 polymer ?
#
loop_
_entity_poly.entity_id
_entity_poly.type
_entity_poly.pdbx_seq_one_letter_code
_entity_poly.pdbx_strand_id
1 'polypeptide(L)'
;MIFVRLLCSNYRAQALRRNAPLPTLNHMAYYIYFVYCIIMAIFAHIKLLLKKMRRVITTIFTALCMVLATATTMAAEPHIIPQPSYIDMAAEGTYTVTEKTKIVVYDDAWDAAEVFAQDMQLYFNSKRPMPCVKRGNGIKVRTDKFVAAEGYELNIQPHEIFVTGGSEAGIFYGLQTLRQLIVAYNGVIPCGYIADEPTFAYRGVHFDVSRHFYSVEDVKRYIDIIAAHKVNRLHWHLTDDQGWRIEIKAYPELTEKGSMRKETLIGHGLNPEHWDGIPHGGYYTQDEVREIVAYAEKRFITVIPEIEMPGHSQAALHALPWLGCNEQEVDVWTTWGVTPEVLCGGKETTYEFLENVLTEVIDLFPSELIHIGGDECPKERWKECEHCQAMIKAQGLNSEEELQGYLVARIEKFIISKGRKMIGWDEILDGGVTPTANVMSWRGTQGGIYAAERGNDVVMTPMSLCYFNFYQTESREGEGLHIGGHVPFEKVYAWDPYAGFSEEAKKHLIGVQCNMWTEYIKDMATIEIMLLPRLAAMAEVQWSTDRRDESTIRSKMETMRRFYEACGWQCAPYYFDGRK
;
A
#
# COMPACT_ATOMS: atom_id res chain seq x y z
N MET A 1 56.63 -8.62 46.06
CA MET A 1 57.40 -7.87 47.06
C MET A 1 56.71 -7.82 48.44
N ILE A 2 55.41 -7.59 48.52
CA ILE A 2 54.67 -7.51 49.81
C ILE A 2 54.65 -8.85 50.57
N PHE A 3 54.46 -9.97 49.90
CA PHE A 3 54.42 -11.32 50.50
C PHE A 3 55.80 -11.77 51.06
N VAL A 4 56.90 -11.37 50.42
CA VAL A 4 58.26 -11.64 50.91
C VAL A 4 58.58 -10.81 52.15
N ARG A 5 58.11 -9.57 52.26
CA ARG A 5 58.22 -8.74 53.47
C ARG A 5 57.44 -9.30 54.63
N LEU A 6 56.25 -9.84 54.42
CA LEU A 6 55.42 -10.45 55.47
C LEU A 6 56.01 -11.79 55.97
N LEU A 7 56.57 -12.61 55.09
CA LEU A 7 57.29 -13.84 55.51
C LEU A 7 58.57 -13.56 56.28
N CYS A 8 59.36 -12.56 55.83
CA CYS A 8 60.56 -12.15 56.54
C CYS A 8 60.27 -11.54 57.91
N SER A 9 59.20 -10.79 58.08
CA SER A 9 58.81 -10.23 59.36
C SER A 9 58.30 -11.28 60.35
N ASN A 10 57.53 -12.28 59.92
CA ASN A 10 57.05 -13.40 60.71
C ASN A 10 58.18 -14.36 61.18
N TYR A 11 59.14 -14.63 60.31
CA TYR A 11 60.28 -15.49 60.61
C TYR A 11 61.24 -14.80 61.61
N ARG A 12 61.45 -13.50 61.48
CA ARG A 12 62.25 -12.71 62.49
C ARG A 12 61.60 -12.69 63.87
N ALA A 13 60.25 -12.62 63.90
CA ALA A 13 59.51 -12.65 65.18
C ALA A 13 59.53 -14.04 65.87
N GLN A 14 59.56 -15.16 65.06
CA GLN A 14 59.70 -16.49 65.63
C GLN A 14 61.14 -16.88 66.05
N ALA A 15 62.19 -16.40 65.37
CA ALA A 15 63.56 -16.64 65.71
C ALA A 15 63.97 -15.93 67.02
N LEU A 16 63.46 -14.72 67.29
CA LEU A 16 63.65 -14.01 68.54
C LEU A 16 62.98 -14.66 69.75
N ARG A 17 61.96 -15.49 69.57
CA ARG A 17 61.29 -16.23 70.66
C ARG A 17 61.96 -17.57 71.05
N ARG A 18 62.95 -18.09 70.24
CA ARG A 18 63.58 -19.39 70.49
C ARG A 18 65.08 -19.39 70.73
N ASN A 19 65.74 -18.23 70.95
CA ASN A 19 67.20 -18.11 71.17
C ASN A 19 68.04 -18.95 70.15
N ALA A 20 67.59 -19.13 68.92
CA ALA A 20 68.31 -19.88 67.91
C ALA A 20 69.16 -18.94 67.04
N PRO A 21 70.37 -19.32 66.60
CA PRO A 21 71.24 -18.49 65.80
C PRO A 21 70.55 -18.16 64.47
N LEU A 22 70.59 -16.89 64.06
CA LEU A 22 70.07 -16.38 62.81
C LEU A 22 70.75 -17.08 61.61
N PRO A 23 70.02 -17.62 60.64
CA PRO A 23 70.60 -18.23 59.43
C PRO A 23 71.43 -17.20 58.69
N THR A 24 72.58 -17.60 58.19
CA THR A 24 73.47 -16.77 57.40
C THR A 24 72.80 -16.28 56.15
N LEU A 25 73.15 -15.11 55.66
CA LEU A 25 72.57 -14.51 54.40
C LEU A 25 72.46 -15.50 53.20
N ASN A 26 73.38 -16.43 53.13
CA ASN A 26 73.40 -17.47 52.10
C ASN A 26 72.21 -18.46 52.15
N HIS A 27 71.70 -18.81 53.37
CA HIS A 27 70.57 -19.71 53.50
C HIS A 27 69.25 -19.00 53.16
N MET A 28 69.12 -17.71 53.42
CA MET A 28 67.95 -16.94 53.01
C MET A 28 67.89 -16.74 51.48
N ALA A 29 69.04 -16.52 50.90
CA ALA A 29 69.13 -16.40 49.41
C ALA A 29 68.69 -17.69 48.70
N TYR A 30 69.13 -18.84 49.26
CA TYR A 30 68.72 -20.16 48.71
C TYR A 30 67.21 -20.43 48.82
N TYR A 31 66.60 -20.04 49.95
CA TYR A 31 65.15 -20.18 50.14
C TYR A 31 64.35 -19.27 49.19
N ILE A 32 64.78 -18.06 49.01
CA ILE A 32 64.15 -17.10 48.10
C ILE A 32 64.26 -17.62 46.66
N TYR A 33 65.46 -18.14 46.28
CA TYR A 33 65.65 -18.72 44.93
C TYR A 33 64.79 -19.97 44.70
N PHE A 34 64.69 -20.84 45.71
CA PHE A 34 63.84 -22.06 45.64
C PHE A 34 62.37 -21.71 45.47
N VAL A 35 61.83 -20.74 46.25
CA VAL A 35 60.47 -20.25 46.15
C VAL A 35 60.23 -19.61 44.77
N TYR A 36 61.20 -18.84 44.27
CA TYR A 36 61.14 -18.25 42.96
C TYR A 36 61.07 -19.34 41.84
N CYS A 37 61.87 -20.37 41.93
CA CYS A 37 61.81 -21.50 40.98
C CYS A 37 60.48 -22.25 41.01
N ILE A 38 59.89 -22.45 42.19
CA ILE A 38 58.56 -23.05 42.32
C ILE A 38 57.50 -22.16 41.67
N ILE A 39 57.51 -20.88 41.95
CA ILE A 39 56.57 -19.90 41.37
C ILE A 39 56.69 -19.88 39.87
N MET A 40 57.92 -19.87 39.31
CA MET A 40 58.15 -19.88 37.87
C MET A 40 57.70 -21.20 37.21
N ALA A 41 57.88 -22.35 37.88
CA ALA A 41 57.37 -23.65 37.44
C ALA A 41 55.83 -23.69 37.44
N ILE A 42 55.17 -23.14 38.44
CA ILE A 42 53.71 -22.99 38.53
C ILE A 42 53.21 -22.10 37.38
N PHE A 43 53.85 -20.94 37.13
CA PHE A 43 53.49 -20.05 36.04
C PHE A 43 53.65 -20.72 34.66
N ALA A 44 54.74 -21.47 34.45
CA ALA A 44 54.97 -22.24 33.25
C ALA A 44 53.88 -23.29 33.04
N HIS A 45 53.46 -23.99 34.10
CA HIS A 45 52.39 -24.99 34.05
C HIS A 45 51.03 -24.41 33.76
N ILE A 46 50.70 -23.26 34.39
CA ILE A 46 49.48 -22.50 34.10
C ILE A 46 49.44 -22.03 32.66
N LYS A 47 50.58 -21.50 32.14
CA LYS A 47 50.69 -21.05 30.76
C LYS A 47 50.49 -22.18 29.76
N LEU A 48 50.95 -23.39 30.09
CA LEU A 48 50.78 -24.59 29.27
C LEU A 48 49.30 -25.09 29.31
N LEU A 49 48.69 -25.07 30.48
CA LEU A 49 47.27 -25.38 30.67
C LEU A 49 46.37 -24.40 29.91
N LEU A 50 46.59 -23.11 30.01
CA LEU A 50 45.87 -22.08 29.28
C LEU A 50 46.03 -22.26 27.73
N LYS A 51 47.22 -22.65 27.26
CA LYS A 51 47.47 -22.91 25.85
C LYS A 51 46.72 -24.18 25.36
N LYS A 52 46.62 -25.23 26.20
CA LYS A 52 45.80 -26.43 25.89
C LYS A 52 44.31 -26.10 25.90
N MET A 53 43.83 -25.37 26.91
CA MET A 53 42.41 -24.94 26.97
C MET A 53 42.04 -24.09 25.76
N ARG A 54 42.88 -23.12 25.38
CA ARG A 54 42.63 -22.29 24.19
C ARG A 54 42.52 -23.13 22.90
N ARG A 55 43.37 -24.18 22.73
CA ARG A 55 43.25 -25.09 21.58
C ARG A 55 41.95 -25.91 21.61
N VAL A 56 41.55 -26.42 22.75
CA VAL A 56 40.30 -27.21 22.91
C VAL A 56 39.09 -26.32 22.63
N ILE A 57 39.06 -25.09 23.19
CA ILE A 57 37.99 -24.12 22.95
C ILE A 57 37.93 -23.74 21.47
N THR A 58 39.07 -23.48 20.81
CA THR A 58 39.12 -23.17 19.39
C THR A 58 38.61 -24.35 18.53
N THR A 59 38.97 -25.57 18.88
CA THR A 59 38.52 -26.77 18.16
C THR A 59 37.02 -27.02 18.35
N ILE A 60 36.50 -26.81 19.59
CA ILE A 60 35.06 -26.91 19.87
C ILE A 60 34.29 -25.82 19.15
N PHE A 61 34.82 -24.58 19.14
CA PHE A 61 34.20 -23.47 18.45
C PHE A 61 34.18 -23.66 16.91
N THR A 62 35.28 -24.20 16.36
CA THR A 62 35.35 -24.52 14.92
C THR A 62 34.41 -25.68 14.55
N ALA A 63 34.33 -26.71 15.38
CA ALA A 63 33.38 -27.82 15.22
C ALA A 63 31.93 -27.37 15.37
N LEU A 64 31.63 -26.50 16.34
CA LEU A 64 30.30 -25.90 16.52
C LEU A 64 29.90 -24.99 15.36
N CYS A 65 30.85 -24.18 14.84
CA CYS A 65 30.63 -23.38 13.61
C CYS A 65 30.43 -24.27 12.38
N MET A 66 31.13 -25.40 12.26
CA MET A 66 30.88 -26.36 11.16
C MET A 66 29.54 -27.08 11.31
N VAL A 67 29.11 -27.45 12.50
CA VAL A 67 27.80 -28.07 12.76
C VAL A 67 26.68 -27.04 12.56
N LEU A 68 26.87 -25.78 12.91
CA LEU A 68 25.93 -24.70 12.60
C LEU A 68 25.90 -24.35 11.10
N ALA A 69 27.00 -24.55 10.36
CA ALA A 69 27.06 -24.36 8.91
C ALA A 69 26.48 -25.56 8.12
N THR A 70 26.35 -26.72 8.74
CA THR A 70 25.74 -27.93 8.15
C THR A 70 24.31 -28.20 8.65
N ALA A 71 23.77 -27.36 9.54
CA ALA A 71 22.32 -27.24 9.65
C ALA A 71 21.90 -26.64 8.30
N THR A 72 21.61 -27.48 7.32
CA THR A 72 20.76 -27.13 6.20
C THR A 72 19.48 -26.61 6.81
N THR A 73 19.40 -25.29 7.00
CA THR A 73 18.11 -24.64 7.10
C THR A 73 17.40 -25.05 5.83
N MET A 74 16.47 -25.99 5.93
CA MET A 74 15.44 -26.08 4.90
C MET A 74 14.98 -24.63 4.73
N ALA A 75 15.22 -24.10 3.54
CA ALA A 75 14.78 -22.74 3.24
C ALA A 75 13.29 -22.72 3.57
N ALA A 76 12.90 -21.93 4.57
CA ALA A 76 11.50 -21.78 4.89
C ALA A 76 10.80 -21.42 3.59
N GLU A 77 9.64 -22.04 3.33
CA GLU A 77 8.88 -21.69 2.13
C GLU A 77 8.75 -20.18 2.03
N PRO A 78 8.99 -19.59 0.85
CA PRO A 78 8.92 -18.15 0.71
C PRO A 78 7.48 -17.70 0.94
N HIS A 79 7.29 -16.89 1.95
CA HIS A 79 6.01 -16.32 2.30
C HIS A 79 5.80 -15.04 1.48
N ILE A 80 5.13 -15.19 0.33
CA ILE A 80 4.86 -14.13 -0.64
C ILE A 80 3.41 -13.69 -0.53
N ILE A 81 3.16 -12.40 -0.67
CA ILE A 81 1.82 -11.79 -0.78
C ILE A 81 1.74 -10.99 -2.08
N PRO A 82 0.72 -11.19 -2.90
CA PRO A 82 -0.32 -12.23 -2.84
C PRO A 82 0.24 -13.65 -3.04
N GLN A 83 -0.48 -14.67 -2.52
CA GLN A 83 -0.14 -16.09 -2.66
C GLN A 83 -0.08 -16.49 -4.15
N PRO A 84 1.05 -16.96 -4.66
CA PRO A 84 1.13 -17.46 -6.04
C PRO A 84 0.25 -18.69 -6.29
N SER A 85 -0.16 -18.86 -7.56
CA SER A 85 -0.92 -20.03 -8.02
C SER A 85 -0.11 -21.33 -7.88
N TYR A 86 1.20 -21.24 -8.11
CA TYR A 86 2.14 -22.34 -7.96
C TYR A 86 3.48 -21.83 -7.46
N ILE A 87 4.06 -22.56 -6.50
CA ILE A 87 5.38 -22.28 -5.94
C ILE A 87 6.12 -23.58 -5.64
N ASP A 88 7.35 -23.71 -6.14
CA ASP A 88 8.29 -24.79 -5.85
C ASP A 88 9.70 -24.21 -5.72
N MET A 89 10.19 -24.13 -4.49
CA MET A 89 11.54 -23.61 -4.16
C MET A 89 12.45 -24.72 -3.63
N ALA A 90 12.18 -25.99 -4.01
CA ALA A 90 12.95 -27.15 -3.56
C ALA A 90 14.18 -27.45 -4.43
N ALA A 91 14.44 -26.69 -5.50
CA ALA A 91 15.58 -26.89 -6.37
C ALA A 91 16.90 -26.58 -5.64
N GLU A 92 17.94 -27.39 -5.91
CA GLU A 92 19.28 -27.16 -5.34
C GLU A 92 19.92 -25.89 -5.89
N GLY A 93 20.60 -25.15 -5.03
CA GLY A 93 21.35 -23.96 -5.36
C GLY A 93 20.66 -22.65 -4.99
N THR A 94 21.38 -21.58 -5.21
CA THR A 94 20.91 -20.21 -4.95
C THR A 94 21.39 -19.27 -6.05
N TYR A 95 20.67 -18.18 -6.25
CA TYR A 95 21.09 -17.04 -7.05
C TYR A 95 21.29 -15.81 -6.17
N THR A 96 22.43 -15.12 -6.34
CA THR A 96 22.74 -13.90 -5.59
C THR A 96 22.45 -12.66 -6.43
N VAL A 97 21.50 -11.85 -5.98
CA VAL A 97 21.17 -10.54 -6.56
C VAL A 97 21.97 -9.46 -5.83
N THR A 98 22.58 -8.56 -6.58
CA THR A 98 23.33 -7.40 -6.08
C THR A 98 23.00 -6.16 -6.91
N GLU A 99 23.44 -4.99 -6.47
CA GLU A 99 23.30 -3.74 -7.21
C GLU A 99 23.98 -3.76 -8.61
N LYS A 100 24.85 -4.74 -8.87
CA LYS A 100 25.54 -4.93 -10.17
C LYS A 100 24.87 -5.97 -11.06
N THR A 101 23.88 -6.70 -10.54
CA THR A 101 23.15 -7.68 -11.33
C THR A 101 22.45 -6.97 -12.48
N LYS A 102 22.63 -7.47 -13.70
CA LYS A 102 22.01 -6.89 -14.90
C LYS A 102 20.58 -7.35 -15.04
N ILE A 103 19.72 -6.45 -15.49
CA ILE A 103 18.39 -6.78 -15.98
C ILE A 103 18.49 -6.83 -17.50
N VAL A 104 18.31 -8.01 -18.07
CA VAL A 104 18.42 -8.25 -19.51
C VAL A 104 17.02 -8.21 -20.11
N VAL A 105 16.75 -7.15 -20.86
CA VAL A 105 15.42 -6.88 -21.43
C VAL A 105 15.35 -7.46 -22.83
N TYR A 106 14.47 -8.42 -23.01
CA TYR A 106 14.05 -8.90 -24.31
C TYR A 106 12.70 -8.25 -24.65
N ASP A 107 12.40 -8.17 -25.93
CA ASP A 107 11.20 -7.49 -26.41
C ASP A 107 11.14 -6.01 -25.93
N ASP A 108 9.97 -5.46 -25.67
CA ASP A 108 9.76 -4.05 -25.31
C ASP A 108 9.45 -3.84 -23.81
N ALA A 109 9.88 -4.76 -22.93
CA ALA A 109 9.58 -4.73 -21.48
C ALA A 109 10.51 -3.76 -20.69
N TRP A 110 10.67 -2.53 -21.18
CA TRP A 110 11.59 -1.57 -20.59
C TRP A 110 11.05 -0.87 -19.36
N ASP A 111 9.77 -0.49 -19.35
CA ASP A 111 9.17 0.23 -18.22
C ASP A 111 9.17 -0.64 -16.95
N ALA A 112 8.76 -1.91 -17.07
CA ALA A 112 8.81 -2.87 -15.95
C ALA A 112 10.24 -3.07 -15.41
N ALA A 113 11.23 -3.18 -16.30
CA ALA A 113 12.62 -3.36 -15.92
C ALA A 113 13.22 -2.12 -15.25
N GLU A 114 12.92 -0.91 -15.76
CA GLU A 114 13.42 0.36 -15.23
C GLU A 114 12.82 0.67 -13.86
N VAL A 115 11.51 0.45 -13.67
CA VAL A 115 10.84 0.62 -12.36
C VAL A 115 11.46 -0.33 -11.34
N PHE A 116 11.62 -1.62 -11.68
CA PHE A 116 12.28 -2.57 -10.78
C PHE A 116 13.73 -2.15 -10.45
N ALA A 117 14.48 -1.66 -11.43
CA ALA A 117 15.86 -1.18 -11.21
C ALA A 117 15.91 0.00 -10.24
N GLN A 118 14.95 0.93 -10.32
CA GLN A 118 14.81 2.06 -9.41
C GLN A 118 14.42 1.60 -7.99
N ASP A 119 13.47 0.69 -7.87
CA ASP A 119 13.05 0.11 -6.58
C ASP A 119 14.23 -0.60 -5.89
N MET A 120 15.01 -1.36 -6.65
CA MET A 120 16.19 -2.05 -6.12
C MET A 120 17.35 -1.10 -5.80
N GLN A 121 17.44 0.07 -6.44
CA GLN A 121 18.38 1.12 -6.06
C GLN A 121 18.16 1.57 -4.62
N LEU A 122 16.91 1.77 -4.21
CA LEU A 122 16.57 2.14 -2.84
C LEU A 122 16.95 1.01 -1.86
N TYR A 123 16.59 -0.22 -2.18
CA TYR A 123 16.89 -1.39 -1.34
C TYR A 123 18.39 -1.58 -1.10
N PHE A 124 19.22 -1.49 -2.16
CA PHE A 124 20.67 -1.64 -2.05
C PHE A 124 21.38 -0.38 -1.58
N ASN A 125 20.67 0.74 -1.38
CA ASN A 125 21.23 2.06 -1.09
C ASN A 125 22.38 2.40 -2.07
N SER A 126 22.17 2.12 -3.36
CA SER A 126 23.18 2.27 -4.39
C SER A 126 23.12 3.65 -5.05
N LYS A 127 24.24 4.11 -5.61
CA LYS A 127 24.31 5.43 -6.28
C LYS A 127 23.58 5.47 -7.63
N ARG A 128 23.28 4.31 -8.21
CA ARG A 128 22.65 4.17 -9.53
C ARG A 128 21.69 2.99 -9.52
N PRO A 129 20.65 3.01 -10.34
CA PRO A 129 19.79 1.85 -10.56
C PRO A 129 20.57 0.65 -11.08
N MET A 130 20.02 -0.54 -10.95
CA MET A 130 20.56 -1.74 -11.59
C MET A 130 20.63 -1.54 -13.11
N PRO A 131 21.67 -2.06 -13.78
CA PRO A 131 21.82 -1.81 -15.22
C PRO A 131 20.83 -2.61 -16.06
N CYS A 132 19.94 -1.92 -16.80
CA CYS A 132 19.08 -2.50 -17.82
C CYS A 132 19.82 -2.58 -19.16
N VAL A 133 19.92 -3.77 -19.74
CA VAL A 133 20.73 -4.06 -20.93
C VAL A 133 20.04 -5.02 -21.90
N LYS A 134 20.42 -5.00 -23.18
CA LYS A 134 19.88 -5.91 -24.20
C LYS A 134 20.51 -7.30 -24.21
N ARG A 135 21.67 -7.50 -23.59
CA ARG A 135 22.42 -8.78 -23.61
C ARG A 135 23.24 -8.96 -22.33
N GLY A 136 23.38 -10.21 -21.91
CA GLY A 136 24.22 -10.59 -20.78
C GLY A 136 23.58 -11.69 -19.92
N ASN A 137 24.24 -11.98 -18.80
CA ASN A 137 23.69 -12.84 -17.74
C ASN A 137 23.08 -11.95 -16.66
N GLY A 138 22.07 -12.44 -15.97
CA GLY A 138 21.40 -11.70 -14.90
C GLY A 138 19.91 -12.10 -14.79
N ILE A 139 19.09 -11.11 -14.47
CA ILE A 139 17.63 -11.24 -14.48
C ILE A 139 17.16 -10.98 -15.91
N LYS A 140 16.55 -11.98 -16.54
CA LYS A 140 16.09 -11.93 -17.93
C LYS A 140 14.59 -11.75 -17.97
N VAL A 141 14.11 -10.67 -18.53
CA VAL A 141 12.69 -10.35 -18.67
C VAL A 141 12.27 -10.53 -20.13
N ARG A 142 11.15 -11.24 -20.36
CA ARG A 142 10.61 -11.51 -21.68
C ARG A 142 9.12 -11.75 -21.66
N THR A 143 8.46 -11.62 -22.81
CA THR A 143 7.05 -12.00 -22.97
C THR A 143 6.90 -13.40 -23.57
N ASP A 144 5.80 -14.08 -23.22
CA ASP A 144 5.38 -15.32 -23.84
C ASP A 144 3.84 -15.34 -23.96
N LYS A 145 3.34 -15.46 -25.19
CA LYS A 145 1.90 -15.48 -25.51
C LYS A 145 1.10 -16.64 -24.90
N PHE A 146 1.78 -17.65 -24.37
CA PHE A 146 1.14 -18.79 -23.70
C PHE A 146 0.91 -18.55 -22.20
N VAL A 147 1.45 -17.48 -21.66
CA VAL A 147 1.16 -17.00 -20.31
C VAL A 147 -0.03 -16.05 -20.38
N ALA A 148 -0.90 -16.03 -19.36
CA ALA A 148 -2.01 -15.09 -19.29
C ALA A 148 -1.52 -13.64 -19.31
N ALA A 149 -2.29 -12.69 -19.85
CA ALA A 149 -1.84 -11.32 -20.08
C ALA A 149 -1.22 -10.65 -18.83
N GLU A 150 -1.84 -10.80 -17.67
CA GLU A 150 -1.32 -10.32 -16.40
C GLU A 150 -0.60 -11.42 -15.57
N GLY A 151 -0.50 -12.64 -16.11
CA GLY A 151 0.22 -13.75 -15.50
C GLY A 151 1.73 -13.67 -15.72
N TYR A 152 2.47 -14.43 -14.91
CA TYR A 152 3.92 -14.53 -15.02
C TYR A 152 4.46 -15.89 -14.55
N GLU A 153 5.65 -16.20 -15.03
CA GLU A 153 6.51 -17.30 -14.56
C GLU A 153 7.84 -16.74 -14.08
N LEU A 154 8.28 -17.17 -12.93
CA LEU A 154 9.57 -16.82 -12.35
C LEU A 154 10.39 -18.11 -12.17
N ASN A 155 11.46 -18.25 -12.94
CA ASN A 155 12.35 -19.40 -12.90
C ASN A 155 13.74 -18.96 -12.41
N ILE A 156 14.10 -19.36 -11.19
CA ILE A 156 15.34 -19.00 -10.51
C ILE A 156 16.33 -20.15 -10.64
N GLN A 157 17.42 -19.92 -11.35
CA GLN A 157 18.51 -20.88 -11.59
C GLN A 157 19.83 -20.37 -10.98
N PRO A 158 20.85 -21.23 -10.77
CA PRO A 158 22.12 -20.80 -10.13
C PRO A 158 22.86 -19.67 -10.84
N HIS A 159 22.62 -19.47 -12.13
CA HIS A 159 23.38 -18.51 -12.96
C HIS A 159 22.53 -17.39 -13.56
N GLU A 160 21.21 -17.50 -13.53
CA GLU A 160 20.30 -16.54 -14.10
C GLU A 160 18.87 -16.69 -13.53
N ILE A 161 18.10 -15.64 -13.63
CA ILE A 161 16.67 -15.61 -13.30
C ILE A 161 15.90 -15.27 -14.58
N PHE A 162 14.84 -16.03 -14.88
CA PHE A 162 13.90 -15.70 -15.94
C PHE A 162 12.59 -15.21 -15.34
N VAL A 163 12.13 -14.05 -15.79
CA VAL A 163 10.79 -13.51 -15.52
C VAL A 163 10.08 -13.46 -16.87
N THR A 164 9.12 -14.35 -17.06
CA THR A 164 8.35 -14.47 -18.30
C THR A 164 6.92 -14.03 -18.01
N GLY A 165 6.40 -13.00 -18.68
CA GLY A 165 5.02 -12.53 -18.53
C GLY A 165 4.21 -12.73 -19.80
N GLY A 166 2.88 -12.79 -19.68
CA GLY A 166 2.00 -12.78 -20.87
C GLY A 166 1.98 -11.41 -21.57
N SER A 167 2.32 -10.36 -20.83
CA SER A 167 2.56 -9.00 -21.30
C SER A 167 3.63 -8.33 -20.42
N GLU A 168 3.95 -7.07 -20.70
CA GLU A 168 4.85 -6.30 -19.84
C GLU A 168 4.28 -6.12 -18.42
N ALA A 169 2.94 -6.01 -18.26
CA ALA A 169 2.29 -5.99 -16.96
C ALA A 169 2.55 -7.29 -16.17
N GLY A 170 2.45 -8.46 -16.81
CA GLY A 170 2.80 -9.75 -16.21
C GLY A 170 4.26 -9.80 -15.75
N ILE A 171 5.19 -9.29 -16.56
CA ILE A 171 6.61 -9.14 -16.18
C ILE A 171 6.75 -8.26 -14.94
N PHE A 172 6.06 -7.11 -14.91
CA PHE A 172 6.05 -6.20 -13.76
C PHE A 172 5.62 -6.91 -12.46
N TYR A 173 4.52 -7.67 -12.50
CA TYR A 173 4.02 -8.41 -11.33
C TYR A 173 4.98 -9.53 -10.91
N GLY A 174 5.64 -10.20 -11.85
CA GLY A 174 6.70 -11.17 -11.57
C GLY A 174 7.92 -10.51 -10.91
N LEU A 175 8.28 -9.29 -11.33
CA LEU A 175 9.35 -8.51 -10.73
C LEU A 175 8.98 -8.02 -9.31
N GLN A 176 7.70 -7.69 -9.03
CA GLN A 176 7.28 -7.39 -7.65
C GLN A 176 7.39 -8.63 -6.74
N THR A 177 7.07 -9.82 -7.24
CA THR A 177 7.32 -11.06 -6.52
C THR A 177 8.81 -11.31 -6.28
N LEU A 178 9.65 -11.10 -7.28
CA LEU A 178 11.11 -11.20 -7.14
C LEU A 178 11.65 -10.21 -6.10
N ARG A 179 11.12 -9.00 -6.06
CA ARG A 179 11.46 -7.97 -5.06
C ARG A 179 11.20 -8.45 -3.63
N GLN A 180 10.04 -9.07 -3.38
CA GLN A 180 9.74 -9.67 -2.08
C GLN A 180 10.73 -10.80 -1.73
N LEU A 181 11.06 -11.66 -2.69
CA LEU A 181 12.07 -12.73 -2.50
C LEU A 181 13.46 -12.17 -2.16
N ILE A 182 13.90 -11.11 -2.85
CA ILE A 182 15.19 -10.45 -2.58
C ILE A 182 15.25 -9.97 -1.14
N VAL A 183 14.19 -9.33 -0.65
CA VAL A 183 14.11 -8.86 0.74
C VAL A 183 14.03 -10.04 1.71
N ALA A 184 13.18 -11.04 1.44
CA ALA A 184 12.99 -12.20 2.29
C ALA A 184 14.30 -12.98 2.53
N TYR A 185 15.10 -13.13 1.49
CA TYR A 185 16.34 -13.91 1.50
C TYR A 185 17.63 -13.05 1.53
N ASN A 186 17.52 -11.74 1.82
CA ASN A 186 18.67 -10.82 1.86
C ASN A 186 19.55 -10.91 0.59
N GLY A 187 18.94 -11.02 -0.58
CA GLY A 187 19.61 -11.07 -1.88
C GLY A 187 20.12 -12.46 -2.29
N VAL A 188 20.12 -13.49 -1.43
CA VAL A 188 20.57 -14.85 -1.76
C VAL A 188 19.36 -15.77 -1.89
N ILE A 189 18.76 -15.80 -3.07
CA ILE A 189 17.46 -16.43 -3.31
C ILE A 189 17.66 -17.92 -3.64
N PRO A 190 16.92 -18.86 -3.01
CA PRO A 190 16.91 -20.27 -3.41
C PRO A 190 16.47 -20.43 -4.86
N CYS A 191 17.01 -21.43 -5.55
CA CYS A 191 16.53 -21.80 -6.87
C CYS A 191 15.13 -22.40 -6.78
N GLY A 192 14.33 -22.19 -7.82
CA GLY A 192 12.95 -22.68 -7.84
C GLY A 192 12.13 -22.07 -8.98
N TYR A 193 10.83 -22.37 -8.94
CA TYR A 193 9.88 -21.94 -9.95
C TYR A 193 8.59 -21.45 -9.30
N ILE A 194 8.07 -20.33 -9.80
CA ILE A 194 6.79 -19.74 -9.41
C ILE A 194 6.01 -19.44 -10.69
N ALA A 195 4.72 -19.80 -10.70
CA ALA A 195 3.78 -19.37 -11.73
C ALA A 195 2.55 -18.74 -11.07
N ASP A 196 2.03 -17.66 -11.65
CA ASP A 196 0.99 -16.90 -10.99
C ASP A 196 0.16 -16.06 -11.97
N GLU A 197 -1.09 -15.80 -11.60
CA GLU A 197 -2.02 -14.93 -12.34
C GLU A 197 -3.11 -14.41 -11.38
N PRO A 198 -3.70 -13.23 -11.66
CA PRO A 198 -4.72 -12.65 -10.79
C PRO A 198 -6.08 -13.32 -10.93
N THR A 199 -6.87 -13.33 -9.82
CA THR A 199 -8.28 -13.72 -9.85
C THR A 199 -9.14 -12.64 -10.52
N PHE A 200 -8.96 -11.36 -10.13
CA PHE A 200 -9.74 -10.25 -10.67
C PHE A 200 -8.96 -9.40 -11.65
N ALA A 201 -9.63 -9.03 -12.75
CA ALA A 201 -9.10 -8.08 -13.74
C ALA A 201 -9.08 -6.63 -13.22
N TYR A 202 -10.02 -6.26 -12.34
CA TYR A 202 -10.06 -4.97 -11.65
C TYR A 202 -9.58 -5.16 -10.21
N ARG A 203 -8.46 -4.56 -9.85
CA ARG A 203 -7.86 -4.58 -8.51
C ARG A 203 -7.63 -3.14 -8.07
N GLY A 204 -8.64 -2.57 -7.39
CA GLY A 204 -8.72 -1.14 -7.12
C GLY A 204 -8.24 -0.72 -5.74
N VAL A 205 -7.70 0.49 -5.68
CA VAL A 205 -7.51 1.26 -4.45
C VAL A 205 -7.92 2.70 -4.73
N HIS A 206 -8.75 3.26 -3.86
CA HIS A 206 -9.23 4.64 -3.94
C HIS A 206 -8.36 5.57 -3.12
N PHE A 207 -8.21 6.80 -3.57
CA PHE A 207 -7.51 7.86 -2.86
C PHE A 207 -8.28 9.19 -2.95
N ASP A 208 -8.77 9.64 -1.79
CA ASP A 208 -9.40 10.94 -1.63
C ASP A 208 -8.32 12.03 -1.43
N VAL A 209 -8.24 12.96 -2.37
CA VAL A 209 -7.39 14.15 -2.28
C VAL A 209 -8.19 15.43 -2.09
N SER A 210 -9.50 15.30 -1.94
CA SER A 210 -10.44 16.40 -1.84
C SER A 210 -10.62 16.89 -0.40
N ARG A 211 -10.84 15.96 0.56
CA ARG A 211 -10.99 16.31 1.98
C ARG A 211 -9.69 16.86 2.55
N HIS A 212 -8.55 16.23 2.22
CA HIS A 212 -7.23 16.82 2.38
C HIS A 212 -6.46 16.75 1.05
N PHE A 213 -5.75 17.83 0.73
CA PHE A 213 -4.93 17.91 -0.48
C PHE A 213 -3.56 17.28 -0.24
N TYR A 214 -3.09 16.48 -1.20
CA TYR A 214 -1.79 15.82 -1.20
C TYR A 214 -0.97 16.30 -2.40
N SER A 215 0.33 16.44 -2.22
CA SER A 215 1.24 16.86 -3.29
C SER A 215 1.37 15.80 -4.39
N VAL A 216 1.88 16.20 -5.56
CA VAL A 216 2.21 15.27 -6.66
C VAL A 216 3.11 14.12 -6.17
N GLU A 217 4.09 14.44 -5.32
CA GLU A 217 5.02 13.44 -4.77
C GLU A 217 4.32 12.49 -3.79
N ASP A 218 3.35 12.96 -3.02
CA ASP A 218 2.53 12.09 -2.15
C ASP A 218 1.67 11.12 -2.98
N VAL A 219 1.06 11.59 -4.07
CA VAL A 219 0.29 10.73 -4.98
C VAL A 219 1.20 9.69 -5.64
N LYS A 220 2.40 10.07 -6.09
CA LYS A 220 3.38 9.11 -6.63
C LYS A 220 3.81 8.07 -5.59
N ARG A 221 4.04 8.50 -4.34
CA ARG A 221 4.36 7.58 -3.24
C ARG A 221 3.21 6.61 -2.96
N TYR A 222 1.97 7.07 -3.02
CA TYR A 222 0.79 6.22 -2.94
C TYR A 222 0.76 5.18 -4.08
N ILE A 223 1.04 5.62 -5.31
CA ILE A 223 1.14 4.74 -6.48
C ILE A 223 2.23 3.67 -6.29
N ASP A 224 3.40 4.01 -5.73
CA ASP A 224 4.46 3.03 -5.46
C ASP A 224 4.02 1.94 -4.46
N ILE A 225 3.29 2.34 -3.41
CA ILE A 225 2.77 1.40 -2.41
C ILE A 225 1.76 0.43 -3.04
N ILE A 226 0.78 0.95 -3.79
CA ILE A 226 -0.25 0.09 -4.39
C ILE A 226 0.29 -0.80 -5.51
N ALA A 227 1.27 -0.31 -6.29
CA ALA A 227 1.97 -1.06 -7.33
C ALA A 227 2.69 -2.29 -6.78
N ALA A 228 3.37 -2.15 -5.62
CA ALA A 228 4.06 -3.25 -4.96
C ALA A 228 3.11 -4.37 -4.47
N HIS A 229 1.82 -4.07 -4.34
CA HIS A 229 0.75 -5.01 -4.00
C HIS A 229 -0.02 -5.53 -5.23
N LYS A 230 0.49 -5.32 -6.44
CA LYS A 230 -0.09 -5.76 -7.72
C LYS A 230 -1.49 -5.18 -8.00
N VAL A 231 -1.81 -4.03 -7.42
CA VAL A 231 -2.99 -3.23 -7.75
C VAL A 231 -2.83 -2.66 -9.16
N ASN A 232 -3.91 -2.61 -9.95
CA ASN A 232 -3.87 -2.08 -11.32
C ASN A 232 -4.87 -0.95 -11.59
N ARG A 233 -5.61 -0.50 -10.58
CA ARG A 233 -6.54 0.64 -10.68
C ARG A 233 -6.37 1.57 -9.50
N LEU A 234 -6.05 2.84 -9.78
CA LEU A 234 -6.14 3.94 -8.83
C LEU A 234 -7.44 4.70 -9.09
N HIS A 235 -8.39 4.64 -8.19
CA HIS A 235 -9.58 5.47 -8.20
C HIS A 235 -9.24 6.78 -7.50
N TRP A 236 -9.17 7.88 -8.25
CA TRP A 236 -8.69 9.17 -7.77
C TRP A 236 -9.85 10.14 -7.58
N HIS A 237 -10.20 10.39 -6.33
CA HIS A 237 -11.31 11.26 -5.93
C HIS A 237 -10.85 12.70 -5.90
N LEU A 238 -11.20 13.46 -6.95
CA LEU A 238 -10.63 14.77 -7.28
C LEU A 238 -11.52 15.94 -6.86
N THR A 239 -12.79 15.71 -6.59
CA THR A 239 -13.74 16.80 -6.30
C THR A 239 -14.72 16.40 -5.21
N ASP A 240 -14.99 17.31 -4.27
CA ASP A 240 -15.93 17.14 -3.18
C ASP A 240 -16.32 18.51 -2.59
N ASP A 241 -17.16 18.53 -1.57
CA ASP A 241 -17.64 19.73 -0.88
C ASP A 241 -16.50 20.60 -0.29
N GLN A 242 -15.39 19.95 0.11
CA GLN A 242 -14.26 20.59 0.79
C GLN A 242 -13.15 21.04 -0.15
N GLY A 243 -13.26 20.74 -1.45
CA GLY A 243 -12.31 21.23 -2.43
C GLY A 243 -12.43 20.60 -3.82
N TRP A 244 -12.21 21.43 -4.82
CA TRP A 244 -12.05 21.04 -6.22
C TRP A 244 -10.57 20.94 -6.57
N ARG A 245 -10.06 19.78 -7.00
CA ARG A 245 -8.61 19.51 -7.06
C ARG A 245 -8.02 19.39 -8.46
N ILE A 246 -8.79 19.53 -9.51
CA ILE A 246 -8.32 19.38 -10.90
C ILE A 246 -8.55 20.67 -11.70
N GLU A 247 -7.52 21.14 -12.41
CA GLU A 247 -7.64 22.29 -13.31
C GLU A 247 -8.57 21.95 -14.50
N ILE A 248 -9.60 22.80 -14.68
CA ILE A 248 -10.50 22.79 -15.84
C ILE A 248 -10.37 24.16 -16.54
N LYS A 249 -9.79 24.19 -17.73
CA LYS A 249 -9.50 25.43 -18.45
C LYS A 249 -10.74 26.19 -18.89
N ALA A 250 -11.83 25.46 -19.15
CA ALA A 250 -13.13 26.07 -19.45
C ALA A 250 -13.74 26.82 -18.26
N TYR A 251 -13.35 26.45 -17.02
CA TYR A 251 -13.88 27.03 -15.78
C TYR A 251 -12.75 27.25 -14.76
N PRO A 252 -11.88 28.23 -14.96
CA PRO A 252 -10.72 28.46 -14.09
C PRO A 252 -11.12 28.79 -12.64
N GLU A 253 -12.33 29.36 -12.42
CA GLU A 253 -12.87 29.66 -11.10
C GLU A 253 -12.94 28.42 -10.19
N LEU A 254 -13.10 27.21 -10.76
CA LEU A 254 -13.14 25.95 -9.99
C LEU A 254 -11.87 25.76 -9.16
N THR A 255 -10.71 26.11 -9.70
CA THR A 255 -9.44 26.03 -8.96
C THR A 255 -9.06 27.34 -8.29
N GLU A 256 -9.35 28.50 -8.89
CA GLU A 256 -9.06 29.81 -8.31
C GLU A 256 -9.83 30.06 -7.00
N LYS A 257 -11.06 29.58 -6.89
CA LYS A 257 -11.93 29.74 -5.72
C LYS A 257 -12.20 28.41 -5.01
N GLY A 258 -12.63 27.38 -5.74
CA GLY A 258 -13.09 26.10 -5.19
C GLY A 258 -12.00 25.22 -4.62
N SER A 259 -10.71 25.50 -4.88
CA SER A 259 -9.61 24.67 -4.37
C SER A 259 -9.20 24.96 -2.93
N MET A 260 -9.68 26.08 -2.34
CA MET A 260 -9.24 26.53 -1.02
C MET A 260 -10.42 26.70 -0.07
N ARG A 261 -10.38 26.06 1.09
CA ARG A 261 -11.28 26.35 2.22
C ARG A 261 -10.57 27.22 3.27
N LYS A 262 -11.33 28.07 3.97
CA LYS A 262 -10.79 29.05 4.91
C LYS A 262 -10.23 28.45 6.20
N GLU A 263 -10.73 27.28 6.60
CA GLU A 263 -10.40 26.61 7.85
C GLU A 263 -10.89 25.15 7.78
N THR A 264 -10.49 24.33 8.73
CA THR A 264 -10.91 22.93 8.82
C THR A 264 -11.46 22.64 10.21
N LEU A 265 -12.56 21.85 10.27
CA LEU A 265 -13.12 21.35 11.52
C LEU A 265 -12.10 20.50 12.29
N ILE A 266 -11.97 20.75 13.58
CA ILE A 266 -11.27 19.93 14.56
C ILE A 266 -12.32 19.18 15.38
N GLY A 267 -12.04 17.90 15.65
CA GLY A 267 -12.99 16.97 16.26
C GLY A 267 -13.77 16.18 15.22
N HIS A 268 -14.70 15.36 15.67
CA HIS A 268 -15.52 14.50 14.80
C HIS A 268 -16.67 15.31 14.17
N GLY A 269 -17.02 15.04 12.90
CA GLY A 269 -18.10 15.74 12.19
C GLY A 269 -19.44 15.72 12.94
N LEU A 270 -19.75 14.62 13.64
CA LEU A 270 -20.94 14.51 14.49
C LEU A 270 -20.77 15.17 15.87
N ASN A 271 -19.57 15.53 16.26
CA ASN A 271 -19.27 16.19 17.55
C ASN A 271 -18.13 17.20 17.34
N PRO A 272 -18.39 18.31 16.64
CA PRO A 272 -17.40 19.32 16.32
C PRO A 272 -16.90 20.02 17.59
N GLU A 273 -15.58 20.23 17.68
CA GLU A 273 -14.97 20.96 18.79
C GLU A 273 -14.80 22.44 18.46
N HIS A 274 -14.06 22.74 17.39
CA HIS A 274 -13.80 24.11 16.90
C HIS A 274 -13.25 24.03 15.46
N TRP A 275 -12.96 25.18 14.85
CA TRP A 275 -12.24 25.27 13.58
C TRP A 275 -10.83 25.77 13.83
N ASP A 276 -9.87 25.27 13.04
CA ASP A 276 -8.44 25.58 13.21
C ASP A 276 -8.06 27.00 12.73
N GLY A 277 -8.93 27.67 11.96
CA GLY A 277 -8.65 28.98 11.39
C GLY A 277 -7.51 28.99 10.37
N ILE A 278 -7.10 27.82 9.85
CA ILE A 278 -5.98 27.67 8.92
C ILE A 278 -6.52 27.34 7.53
N PRO A 279 -6.27 28.19 6.52
CA PRO A 279 -6.64 27.87 5.15
C PRO A 279 -5.99 26.56 4.68
N HIS A 280 -6.80 25.67 4.05
CA HIS A 280 -6.31 24.41 3.49
C HIS A 280 -6.79 24.22 2.06
N GLY A 281 -5.90 23.73 1.20
CA GLY A 281 -6.25 23.39 -0.17
C GLY A 281 -5.06 23.27 -1.09
N GLY A 282 -5.35 23.28 -2.37
CA GLY A 282 -4.45 23.08 -3.49
C GLY A 282 -5.19 22.40 -4.63
N TYR A 283 -4.56 22.33 -5.78
CA TYR A 283 -5.10 21.61 -6.95
C TYR A 283 -3.95 21.13 -7.82
N TYR A 284 -4.25 20.23 -8.74
CA TYR A 284 -3.33 19.76 -9.75
C TYR A 284 -3.61 20.48 -11.07
N THR A 285 -2.56 21.05 -11.66
CA THR A 285 -2.59 21.52 -13.05
C THR A 285 -2.77 20.32 -14.00
N GLN A 286 -3.25 20.57 -15.20
CA GLN A 286 -3.38 19.50 -16.19
C GLN A 286 -2.04 18.83 -16.53
N ASP A 287 -0.93 19.56 -16.43
CA ASP A 287 0.40 18.99 -16.65
C ASP A 287 0.82 18.08 -15.51
N GLU A 288 0.52 18.43 -14.26
CA GLU A 288 0.73 17.56 -13.09
C GLU A 288 -0.17 16.31 -13.13
N VAL A 289 -1.42 16.44 -13.60
CA VAL A 289 -2.30 15.28 -13.84
C VAL A 289 -1.68 14.34 -14.87
N ARG A 290 -1.20 14.85 -16.01
CA ARG A 290 -0.52 14.04 -17.03
C ARG A 290 0.75 13.36 -16.48
N GLU A 291 1.50 14.07 -15.64
CA GLU A 291 2.69 13.51 -14.97
C GLU A 291 2.34 12.34 -14.07
N ILE A 292 1.29 12.47 -13.23
CA ILE A 292 0.81 11.41 -12.35
C ILE A 292 0.28 10.23 -13.16
N VAL A 293 -0.52 10.48 -14.19
CA VAL A 293 -1.06 9.42 -15.07
C VAL A 293 0.08 8.63 -15.74
N ALA A 294 1.07 9.32 -16.31
CA ALA A 294 2.23 8.68 -16.93
C ALA A 294 3.09 7.91 -15.92
N TYR A 295 3.19 8.41 -14.67
CA TYR A 295 3.90 7.72 -13.59
C TYR A 295 3.20 6.41 -13.19
N ALA A 296 1.87 6.44 -13.11
CA ALA A 296 1.04 5.25 -12.83
C ALA A 296 1.10 4.24 -13.98
N GLU A 297 1.04 4.71 -15.23
CA GLU A 297 1.09 3.87 -16.42
C GLU A 297 2.37 3.02 -16.49
N LYS A 298 3.52 3.59 -16.15
CA LYS A 298 4.80 2.86 -16.02
C LYS A 298 4.79 1.76 -14.96
N ARG A 299 3.80 1.77 -14.06
CA ARG A 299 3.57 0.75 -13.02
C ARG A 299 2.35 -0.12 -13.31
N PHE A 300 1.84 -0.02 -14.55
CA PHE A 300 0.68 -0.78 -15.03
C PHE A 300 -0.58 -0.49 -14.21
N ILE A 301 -0.71 0.73 -13.71
CA ILE A 301 -1.88 1.24 -12.98
C ILE A 301 -2.62 2.22 -13.88
N THR A 302 -3.89 1.93 -14.14
CA THR A 302 -4.81 2.87 -14.78
C THR A 302 -5.43 3.77 -13.72
N VAL A 303 -5.33 5.10 -13.90
CA VAL A 303 -5.98 6.07 -13.03
C VAL A 303 -7.40 6.33 -13.52
N ILE A 304 -8.39 6.07 -12.64
CA ILE A 304 -9.81 6.32 -12.87
C ILE A 304 -10.16 7.63 -12.17
N PRO A 305 -10.46 8.72 -12.90
CA PRO A 305 -10.85 9.98 -12.28
C PRO A 305 -12.28 9.90 -11.77
N GLU A 306 -12.53 10.50 -10.60
CA GLU A 306 -13.87 10.76 -10.09
C GLU A 306 -14.17 12.25 -10.06
N ILE A 307 -15.31 12.61 -10.65
CA ILE A 307 -15.91 13.96 -10.62
C ILE A 307 -17.30 13.80 -10.04
N GLU A 308 -17.51 14.36 -8.87
CA GLU A 308 -18.76 14.26 -8.13
C GLU A 308 -19.91 15.02 -8.78
N MET A 309 -21.04 14.34 -8.87
CA MET A 309 -22.32 14.88 -9.33
C MET A 309 -23.49 13.99 -8.92
N PRO A 310 -24.66 14.52 -8.56
CA PRO A 310 -24.94 15.94 -8.34
C PRO A 310 -24.70 16.38 -6.89
N GLY A 311 -24.46 15.44 -5.95
CA GLY A 311 -24.02 15.68 -4.58
C GLY A 311 -22.55 16.04 -4.49
N HIS A 312 -22.02 16.25 -3.29
CA HIS A 312 -20.61 16.51 -3.02
C HIS A 312 -19.98 17.60 -3.91
N SER A 313 -20.77 18.65 -4.20
CA SER A 313 -20.43 19.67 -5.21
C SER A 313 -20.30 21.08 -4.64
N GLN A 314 -20.25 21.25 -3.30
CA GLN A 314 -20.29 22.60 -2.70
C GLN A 314 -19.07 23.43 -3.07
N ALA A 315 -17.88 22.85 -3.29
CA ALA A 315 -16.73 23.59 -3.78
C ALA A 315 -16.96 24.15 -5.22
N ALA A 316 -17.63 23.38 -6.08
CA ALA A 316 -18.04 23.85 -7.40
C ALA A 316 -19.10 24.95 -7.32
N LEU A 317 -20.06 24.81 -6.40
CA LEU A 317 -21.09 25.83 -6.15
C LEU A 317 -20.52 27.12 -5.56
N HIS A 318 -19.48 27.02 -4.74
CA HIS A 318 -18.72 28.21 -4.30
C HIS A 318 -18.09 28.96 -5.47
N ALA A 319 -17.47 28.23 -6.37
CA ALA A 319 -16.82 28.81 -7.55
C ALA A 319 -17.84 29.38 -8.55
N LEU A 320 -18.94 28.68 -8.78
CA LEU A 320 -19.94 28.92 -9.81
C LEU A 320 -21.35 28.78 -9.23
N PRO A 321 -21.87 29.78 -8.47
CA PRO A 321 -23.15 29.70 -7.76
C PRO A 321 -24.35 29.42 -8.67
N TRP A 322 -24.29 29.78 -9.95
CA TRP A 322 -25.34 29.55 -10.95
C TRP A 322 -25.62 28.06 -11.22
N LEU A 323 -24.72 27.15 -10.79
CA LEU A 323 -24.94 25.71 -10.85
C LEU A 323 -25.97 25.21 -9.82
N GLY A 324 -26.15 25.94 -8.73
CA GLY A 324 -27.08 25.59 -7.66
C GLY A 324 -28.53 25.94 -7.98
N CYS A 325 -29.45 25.35 -7.22
CA CYS A 325 -30.89 25.59 -7.38
C CYS A 325 -31.31 27.03 -7.04
N ASN A 326 -30.69 27.63 -6.04
CA ASN A 326 -31.01 28.98 -5.51
C ASN A 326 -29.99 30.04 -5.91
N GLU A 327 -28.90 29.65 -6.60
CA GLU A 327 -27.81 30.54 -7.06
C GLU A 327 -27.17 31.37 -5.94
N GLN A 328 -27.26 30.91 -4.69
CA GLN A 328 -26.68 31.60 -3.54
C GLN A 328 -25.19 31.31 -3.45
N GLU A 329 -24.44 32.34 -3.03
CA GLU A 329 -23.06 32.16 -2.65
C GLU A 329 -22.96 31.30 -1.40
N VAL A 330 -22.17 30.22 -1.47
CA VAL A 330 -21.83 29.33 -0.36
C VAL A 330 -20.31 29.32 -0.18
N ASP A 331 -19.81 29.10 1.02
CA ASP A 331 -18.38 28.89 1.23
C ASP A 331 -17.98 27.47 0.79
N VAL A 332 -16.72 27.26 0.41
CA VAL A 332 -16.13 25.90 0.36
C VAL A 332 -16.29 25.27 1.73
N TRP A 333 -16.81 24.05 1.78
CA TRP A 333 -17.20 23.47 3.05
C TRP A 333 -16.01 23.21 3.97
N THR A 334 -16.18 23.48 5.26
CA THR A 334 -15.08 23.41 6.25
C THR A 334 -15.28 22.28 7.26
N THR A 335 -16.33 21.49 7.10
CA THR A 335 -16.71 20.39 8.00
C THR A 335 -16.87 19.08 7.23
N TRP A 336 -17.22 18.01 7.92
CA TRP A 336 -17.36 16.65 7.37
C TRP A 336 -18.82 16.20 7.38
N GLY A 337 -19.20 15.41 6.38
CA GLY A 337 -20.53 14.87 6.22
C GLY A 337 -21.14 15.21 4.86
N VAL A 338 -22.47 15.37 4.80
CA VAL A 338 -23.24 15.62 3.57
C VAL A 338 -23.89 16.99 3.67
N THR A 339 -23.59 17.88 2.71
CA THR A 339 -24.20 19.20 2.60
C THR A 339 -25.50 19.13 1.80
N PRO A 340 -26.53 19.95 2.10
CA PRO A 340 -27.74 20.03 1.28
C PRO A 340 -27.53 20.74 -0.06
N GLU A 341 -26.37 21.36 -0.27
CA GLU A 341 -26.07 22.12 -1.49
C GLU A 341 -25.59 21.19 -2.61
N VAL A 342 -26.39 21.05 -3.64
CA VAL A 342 -26.17 20.11 -4.76
C VAL A 342 -26.35 20.82 -6.09
N LEU A 343 -25.80 20.26 -7.17
CA LEU A 343 -26.03 20.77 -8.52
C LEU A 343 -27.52 20.71 -8.88
N CYS A 344 -28.00 21.73 -9.60
CA CYS A 344 -29.39 21.80 -10.03
C CYS A 344 -29.66 20.84 -11.19
N GLY A 345 -30.38 19.76 -10.93
CA GLY A 345 -30.76 18.77 -11.97
C GLY A 345 -31.75 19.26 -13.00
N GLY A 346 -32.37 20.45 -12.78
CA GLY A 346 -33.36 21.02 -13.68
C GLY A 346 -32.84 22.04 -14.70
N LYS A 347 -31.57 22.49 -14.58
CA LYS A 347 -30.99 23.50 -15.49
C LYS A 347 -30.18 22.86 -16.60
N GLU A 348 -30.43 23.25 -17.83
CA GLU A 348 -29.62 22.80 -18.98
C GLU A 348 -28.15 23.21 -18.86
N THR A 349 -27.88 24.40 -18.30
CA THR A 349 -26.51 24.88 -18.05
C THR A 349 -25.70 23.97 -17.12
N THR A 350 -26.34 23.24 -16.20
CA THR A 350 -25.67 22.23 -15.38
C THR A 350 -25.13 21.09 -16.21
N TYR A 351 -25.91 20.61 -17.18
CA TYR A 351 -25.46 19.54 -18.08
C TYR A 351 -24.34 20.02 -19.01
N GLU A 352 -24.46 21.24 -19.56
CA GLU A 352 -23.39 21.86 -20.38
C GLU A 352 -22.09 21.98 -19.57
N PHE A 353 -22.16 22.38 -18.31
CA PHE A 353 -21.03 22.43 -17.40
C PHE A 353 -20.39 21.06 -17.22
N LEU A 354 -21.18 20.05 -16.87
CA LEU A 354 -20.70 18.68 -16.63
C LEU A 354 -20.08 18.08 -17.91
N GLU A 355 -20.70 18.27 -19.08
CA GLU A 355 -20.19 17.80 -20.35
C GLU A 355 -18.85 18.48 -20.73
N ASN A 356 -18.68 19.77 -20.43
CA ASN A 356 -17.43 20.50 -20.65
C ASN A 356 -16.32 20.00 -19.71
N VAL A 357 -16.61 19.86 -18.41
CA VAL A 357 -15.67 19.32 -17.42
C VAL A 357 -15.23 17.91 -17.83
N LEU A 358 -16.19 17.02 -18.12
CA LEU A 358 -15.89 15.64 -18.53
C LEU A 358 -15.13 15.56 -19.85
N THR A 359 -15.29 16.53 -20.76
CA THR A 359 -14.50 16.57 -22.00
C THR A 359 -13.01 16.75 -21.67
N GLU A 360 -12.65 17.70 -20.79
CA GLU A 360 -11.25 17.91 -20.40
C GLU A 360 -10.71 16.74 -19.58
N VAL A 361 -11.51 16.18 -18.66
CA VAL A 361 -11.14 15.01 -17.86
C VAL A 361 -10.86 13.78 -18.75
N ILE A 362 -11.73 13.51 -19.72
CA ILE A 362 -11.55 12.37 -20.65
C ILE A 362 -10.27 12.52 -21.49
N ASP A 363 -9.89 13.75 -21.84
CA ASP A 363 -8.64 14.03 -22.58
C ASP A 363 -7.38 13.83 -21.72
N LEU A 364 -7.50 14.00 -20.40
CA LEU A 364 -6.38 13.84 -19.45
C LEU A 364 -6.17 12.38 -19.04
N PHE A 365 -7.23 11.59 -18.96
CA PHE A 365 -7.20 10.23 -18.44
C PHE A 365 -7.46 9.19 -19.52
N PRO A 366 -6.51 8.25 -19.77
CA PRO A 366 -6.71 7.18 -20.76
C PRO A 366 -7.65 6.07 -20.28
N SER A 367 -8.16 6.16 -19.06
CA SER A 367 -9.05 5.15 -18.47
C SER A 367 -10.31 4.91 -19.31
N GLU A 368 -10.69 3.65 -19.49
CA GLU A 368 -11.97 3.28 -20.07
C GLU A 368 -13.14 3.71 -19.16
N LEU A 369 -12.94 3.68 -17.85
CA LEU A 369 -13.92 4.05 -16.83
C LEU A 369 -13.76 5.50 -16.41
N ILE A 370 -14.88 6.23 -16.31
CA ILE A 370 -15.00 7.56 -15.71
C ILE A 370 -15.98 7.44 -14.55
N HIS A 371 -15.55 7.78 -13.35
CA HIS A 371 -16.39 7.73 -12.16
C HIS A 371 -17.10 9.08 -11.97
N ILE A 372 -18.40 9.03 -11.73
CA ILE A 372 -19.24 10.23 -11.61
C ILE A 372 -19.71 10.51 -10.18
N GLY A 373 -19.25 9.75 -9.19
CA GLY A 373 -19.82 9.78 -7.84
C GLY A 373 -21.25 9.25 -7.83
N GLY A 374 -22.19 10.11 -7.53
CA GLY A 374 -23.64 9.82 -7.56
C GLY A 374 -24.21 9.48 -6.20
N ASP A 375 -23.37 9.44 -5.17
CA ASP A 375 -23.74 9.11 -3.79
C ASP A 375 -24.32 10.31 -3.03
N GLU A 376 -24.99 10.00 -1.94
CA GLU A 376 -25.39 10.89 -0.86
C GLU A 376 -26.00 12.25 -1.31
N CYS A 377 -26.71 12.29 -2.44
CA CYS A 377 -27.31 13.51 -2.95
C CYS A 377 -28.62 13.86 -2.23
N PRO A 378 -28.67 14.89 -1.33
CA PRO A 378 -29.90 15.33 -0.71
C PRO A 378 -30.88 15.94 -1.72
N LYS A 379 -32.18 15.77 -1.51
CA LYS A 379 -33.22 16.18 -2.44
C LYS A 379 -33.96 17.45 -2.01
N GLU A 380 -33.63 18.03 -0.86
CA GLU A 380 -34.32 19.18 -0.27
C GLU A 380 -34.34 20.38 -1.23
N ARG A 381 -33.17 20.70 -1.82
CA ARG A 381 -33.07 21.81 -2.79
C ARG A 381 -33.88 21.56 -4.05
N TRP A 382 -33.92 20.31 -4.54
CA TRP A 382 -34.66 19.95 -5.75
C TRP A 382 -36.17 20.02 -5.57
N LYS A 383 -36.68 19.67 -4.38
CA LYS A 383 -38.12 19.74 -4.05
C LYS A 383 -38.66 21.16 -4.13
N GLU A 384 -37.85 22.14 -3.77
CA GLU A 384 -38.22 23.55 -3.74
C GLU A 384 -37.85 24.32 -5.03
N CYS A 385 -37.06 23.69 -5.92
CA CYS A 385 -36.53 24.33 -7.10
C CYS A 385 -37.50 24.29 -8.29
N GLU A 386 -37.92 25.44 -8.79
CA GLU A 386 -38.82 25.53 -9.94
C GLU A 386 -38.25 24.85 -11.19
N HIS A 387 -36.93 24.93 -11.44
CA HIS A 387 -36.27 24.27 -12.57
C HIS A 387 -36.31 22.74 -12.43
N CYS A 388 -36.01 22.20 -11.26
CA CYS A 388 -36.06 20.76 -11.00
C CYS A 388 -37.49 20.21 -11.13
N GLN A 389 -38.48 20.91 -10.54
CA GLN A 389 -39.87 20.52 -10.64
C GLN A 389 -40.44 20.62 -12.08
N ALA A 390 -40.01 21.65 -12.84
CA ALA A 390 -40.33 21.76 -14.25
C ALA A 390 -39.72 20.63 -15.09
N MET A 391 -38.46 20.23 -14.82
CA MET A 391 -37.79 19.11 -15.48
C MET A 391 -38.48 17.78 -15.17
N ILE A 392 -38.80 17.51 -13.89
CA ILE A 392 -39.54 16.32 -13.47
C ILE A 392 -40.84 16.22 -14.27
N LYS A 393 -41.63 17.29 -14.33
CA LYS A 393 -42.88 17.33 -15.07
C LYS A 393 -42.67 17.15 -16.58
N ALA A 394 -41.67 17.81 -17.17
CA ALA A 394 -41.40 17.77 -18.61
C ALA A 394 -40.94 16.38 -19.09
N GLN A 395 -40.20 15.67 -18.25
CA GLN A 395 -39.69 14.33 -18.56
C GLN A 395 -40.64 13.21 -18.08
N GLY A 396 -41.77 13.57 -17.42
CA GLY A 396 -42.74 12.58 -16.90
C GLY A 396 -42.18 11.74 -15.77
N LEU A 397 -41.28 12.31 -14.97
CA LEU A 397 -40.67 11.64 -13.79
C LEU A 397 -41.65 11.77 -12.59
N ASN A 398 -41.46 10.88 -11.61
CA ASN A 398 -42.36 10.82 -10.46
C ASN A 398 -41.72 11.35 -9.16
N SER A 399 -40.40 11.51 -9.13
CA SER A 399 -39.68 11.94 -7.92
C SER A 399 -38.31 12.58 -8.25
N GLU A 400 -37.70 13.14 -7.22
CA GLU A 400 -36.33 13.70 -7.29
C GLU A 400 -35.28 12.60 -7.46
N GLU A 401 -35.53 11.36 -6.98
CA GLU A 401 -34.69 10.20 -7.23
C GLU A 401 -34.67 9.86 -8.74
N GLU A 402 -35.85 9.86 -9.38
CA GLU A 402 -35.93 9.68 -10.85
C GLU A 402 -35.29 10.84 -11.62
N LEU A 403 -35.28 12.07 -11.08
CA LEU A 403 -34.53 13.18 -11.66
C LEU A 403 -33.01 12.93 -11.57
N GLN A 404 -32.51 12.37 -10.48
CA GLN A 404 -31.12 11.93 -10.39
C GLN A 404 -30.82 10.84 -11.41
N GLY A 405 -31.69 9.84 -11.53
CA GLY A 405 -31.57 8.80 -12.57
C GLY A 405 -31.53 9.38 -13.99
N TYR A 406 -32.35 10.39 -14.28
CA TYR A 406 -32.33 11.12 -15.56
C TYR A 406 -30.98 11.83 -15.79
N LEU A 407 -30.45 12.53 -14.76
CA LEU A 407 -29.14 13.17 -14.85
C LEU A 407 -28.05 12.14 -15.12
N VAL A 408 -28.00 11.07 -14.35
CA VAL A 408 -27.02 9.98 -14.51
C VAL A 408 -27.09 9.38 -15.91
N ALA A 409 -28.28 9.04 -16.41
CA ALA A 409 -28.45 8.48 -17.75
C ALA A 409 -28.01 9.44 -18.87
N ARG A 410 -28.23 10.75 -18.70
CA ARG A 410 -27.78 11.76 -19.66
C ARG A 410 -26.27 11.89 -19.70
N ILE A 411 -25.63 11.92 -18.52
CA ILE A 411 -24.16 11.99 -18.42
C ILE A 411 -23.52 10.68 -18.91
N GLU A 412 -24.09 9.53 -18.60
CA GLU A 412 -23.63 8.25 -19.15
C GLU A 412 -23.65 8.25 -20.67
N LYS A 413 -24.77 8.71 -21.30
CA LYS A 413 -24.86 8.83 -22.75
C LYS A 413 -23.76 9.72 -23.33
N PHE A 414 -23.43 10.81 -22.63
CA PHE A 414 -22.32 11.68 -23.03
C PHE A 414 -20.97 10.96 -22.94
N ILE A 415 -20.67 10.28 -21.81
CA ILE A 415 -19.44 9.51 -21.60
C ILE A 415 -19.29 8.40 -22.67
N ILE A 416 -20.38 7.68 -22.99
CA ILE A 416 -20.40 6.68 -24.06
C ILE A 416 -20.11 7.31 -25.43
N SER A 417 -20.65 8.51 -25.70
CA SER A 417 -20.40 9.22 -26.96
C SER A 417 -18.92 9.59 -27.15
N LYS A 418 -18.16 9.68 -26.05
CA LYS A 418 -16.71 9.89 -26.05
C LYS A 418 -15.91 8.59 -26.07
N GLY A 419 -16.57 7.43 -26.21
CA GLY A 419 -15.91 6.11 -26.26
C GLY A 419 -15.45 5.59 -24.91
N ARG A 420 -16.04 6.07 -23.81
CA ARG A 420 -15.74 5.65 -22.45
C ARG A 420 -16.95 4.94 -21.82
N LYS A 421 -16.75 4.37 -20.63
CA LYS A 421 -17.81 3.76 -19.81
C LYS A 421 -17.96 4.54 -18.51
N MET A 422 -19.19 4.70 -18.07
CA MET A 422 -19.50 5.31 -16.78
C MET A 422 -19.41 4.25 -15.67
N ILE A 423 -18.94 4.68 -14.49
CA ILE A 423 -19.10 3.97 -13.22
C ILE A 423 -19.56 4.98 -12.17
N GLY A 424 -20.38 4.56 -11.21
CA GLY A 424 -20.83 5.39 -10.08
C GLY A 424 -21.09 4.56 -8.85
N TRP A 425 -21.20 5.22 -7.71
CA TRP A 425 -21.59 4.58 -6.45
C TRP A 425 -22.99 3.97 -6.55
N ASP A 426 -23.31 2.99 -5.71
CA ASP A 426 -24.53 2.19 -5.87
C ASP A 426 -25.85 2.93 -5.65
N GLU A 427 -25.82 4.23 -5.25
CA GLU A 427 -26.98 5.13 -5.28
C GLU A 427 -27.51 5.43 -6.68
N ILE A 428 -26.71 5.27 -7.72
CA ILE A 428 -27.21 5.40 -9.10
C ILE A 428 -28.33 4.39 -9.42
N LEU A 429 -28.43 3.31 -8.63
CA LEU A 429 -29.50 2.32 -8.71
C LEU A 429 -30.86 2.87 -8.26
N ASP A 430 -30.87 3.83 -7.33
CA ASP A 430 -32.09 4.31 -6.67
C ASP A 430 -33.02 5.05 -7.64
N GLY A 431 -32.47 5.79 -8.59
CA GLY A 431 -33.22 6.50 -9.66
C GLY A 431 -33.43 5.71 -10.95
N GLY A 432 -32.98 4.45 -10.97
CA GLY A 432 -32.92 3.62 -12.17
C GLY A 432 -31.61 3.77 -12.91
N VAL A 433 -31.01 2.65 -13.29
CA VAL A 433 -29.70 2.57 -13.96
C VAL A 433 -29.86 1.92 -15.34
N THR A 434 -29.06 2.38 -16.30
CA THR A 434 -29.01 1.77 -17.63
C THR A 434 -28.25 0.43 -17.58
N PRO A 435 -28.48 -0.49 -18.54
CA PRO A 435 -27.75 -1.76 -18.58
C PRO A 435 -26.24 -1.63 -18.86
N THR A 436 -25.78 -0.45 -19.30
CA THR A 436 -24.38 -0.19 -19.69
C THR A 436 -23.57 0.49 -18.58
N ALA A 437 -24.22 0.96 -17.53
CA ALA A 437 -23.57 1.57 -16.37
C ALA A 437 -22.83 0.51 -15.56
N ASN A 438 -21.64 0.85 -15.09
CA ASN A 438 -20.94 0.05 -14.09
C ASN A 438 -21.29 0.57 -12.69
N VAL A 439 -21.37 -0.33 -11.71
CA VAL A 439 -21.82 0.00 -10.35
C VAL A 439 -20.69 -0.31 -9.36
N MET A 440 -20.35 0.68 -8.52
CA MET A 440 -19.43 0.50 -7.40
C MET A 440 -20.24 0.41 -6.10
N SER A 441 -20.31 -0.80 -5.51
CA SER A 441 -21.19 -1.08 -4.38
C SER A 441 -20.46 -0.90 -3.04
N TRP A 442 -20.84 0.14 -2.28
CA TRP A 442 -20.22 0.50 -0.99
C TRP A 442 -21.17 0.39 0.23
N ARG A 443 -22.48 0.63 0.06
CA ARG A 443 -23.49 0.58 1.15
C ARG A 443 -23.70 -0.83 1.72
N GLY A 444 -22.99 -1.81 1.19
CA GLY A 444 -23.02 -3.22 1.53
C GLY A 444 -22.83 -4.08 0.28
N THR A 445 -23.28 -5.33 0.32
CA THR A 445 -23.14 -6.25 -0.83
C THR A 445 -24.38 -6.31 -1.70
N GLN A 446 -25.53 -5.90 -1.20
CA GLN A 446 -26.84 -6.12 -1.86
C GLN A 446 -26.99 -5.29 -3.14
N GLY A 447 -26.51 -4.04 -3.16
CA GLY A 447 -26.53 -3.19 -4.35
C GLY A 447 -25.77 -3.81 -5.52
N GLY A 448 -24.56 -4.32 -5.23
CA GLY A 448 -23.72 -4.98 -6.24
C GLY A 448 -24.33 -6.29 -6.74
N ILE A 449 -24.85 -7.14 -5.84
CA ILE A 449 -25.54 -8.37 -6.25
C ILE A 449 -26.76 -8.04 -7.12
N TYR A 450 -27.57 -7.08 -6.73
CA TYR A 450 -28.73 -6.64 -7.48
C TYR A 450 -28.36 -6.14 -8.90
N ALA A 451 -27.30 -5.34 -9.00
CA ALA A 451 -26.82 -4.84 -10.29
C ALA A 451 -26.28 -5.97 -11.18
N ALA A 452 -25.46 -6.86 -10.62
CA ALA A 452 -24.89 -7.99 -11.34
C ALA A 452 -25.96 -8.97 -11.88
N GLU A 453 -27.03 -9.22 -11.11
CA GLU A 453 -28.17 -10.02 -11.57
C GLU A 453 -28.94 -9.39 -12.74
N ARG A 454 -28.74 -8.09 -12.99
CA ARG A 454 -29.31 -7.34 -14.11
C ARG A 454 -28.36 -7.21 -15.30
N GLY A 455 -27.14 -7.72 -15.17
CA GLY A 455 -26.12 -7.68 -16.20
C GLY A 455 -25.23 -6.44 -16.18
N ASN A 456 -25.29 -5.61 -15.13
CA ASN A 456 -24.33 -4.53 -14.92
C ASN A 456 -23.02 -5.08 -14.38
N ASP A 457 -21.89 -4.61 -14.89
CA ASP A 457 -20.59 -4.91 -14.32
C ASP A 457 -20.41 -4.17 -12.97
N VAL A 458 -19.84 -4.88 -11.99
CA VAL A 458 -19.81 -4.43 -10.60
C VAL A 458 -18.39 -4.47 -10.05
N VAL A 459 -18.02 -3.43 -9.30
CA VAL A 459 -16.87 -3.40 -8.40
C VAL A 459 -17.39 -3.41 -6.96
N MET A 460 -16.94 -4.38 -6.15
CA MET A 460 -17.36 -4.47 -4.76
C MET A 460 -16.39 -3.71 -3.85
N THR A 461 -16.94 -2.82 -3.02
CA THR A 461 -16.18 -2.05 -2.03
C THR A 461 -17.01 -1.79 -0.75
N PRO A 462 -17.67 -2.83 -0.16
CA PRO A 462 -18.53 -2.63 0.99
C PRO A 462 -17.80 -1.99 2.17
N MET A 463 -18.33 -0.87 2.69
CA MET A 463 -17.65 -0.04 3.67
C MET A 463 -17.22 -0.80 4.93
N SER A 464 -18.00 -1.80 5.33
CA SER A 464 -17.69 -2.62 6.51
C SER A 464 -16.45 -3.52 6.36
N LEU A 465 -15.89 -3.64 5.15
CA LEU A 465 -14.78 -4.51 4.78
C LEU A 465 -13.65 -3.78 4.04
N CYS A 466 -13.99 -2.70 3.33
CA CYS A 466 -13.11 -2.06 2.36
C CYS A 466 -12.74 -0.61 2.72
N TYR A 467 -13.33 0.01 3.75
CA TYR A 467 -13.02 1.39 4.12
C TYR A 467 -11.82 1.44 5.06
N PHE A 468 -10.66 1.77 4.52
CA PHE A 468 -9.40 1.78 5.26
C PHE A 468 -9.15 3.08 6.05
N ASN A 469 -10.06 4.03 5.97
CA ASN A 469 -10.15 5.16 6.91
C ASN A 469 -10.87 4.80 8.23
N PHE A 470 -11.37 3.55 8.39
CA PHE A 470 -11.95 3.04 9.64
C PHE A 470 -10.87 2.54 10.58
N TYR A 471 -11.21 2.46 11.89
CA TYR A 471 -10.34 1.92 12.93
C TYR A 471 -9.89 0.49 12.62
N GLN A 472 -8.65 0.18 12.99
CA GLN A 472 -8.04 -1.14 12.78
C GLN A 472 -8.22 -2.05 13.99
N THR A 473 -8.46 -1.48 15.18
CA THR A 473 -8.65 -2.20 16.44
C THR A 473 -9.98 -1.83 17.11
N GLU A 474 -10.55 -2.74 17.91
CA GLU A 474 -11.73 -2.45 18.71
C GLU A 474 -11.46 -1.44 19.83
N SER A 475 -10.25 -1.50 20.41
CA SER A 475 -9.85 -0.60 21.50
C SER A 475 -9.64 0.84 21.05
N ARG A 476 -9.32 1.05 19.77
CA ARG A 476 -8.96 2.35 19.16
C ARG A 476 -7.78 3.07 19.82
N GLU A 477 -7.09 2.40 20.75
CA GLU A 477 -6.00 2.99 21.51
C GLU A 477 -4.78 3.26 20.62
N GLY A 478 -4.38 4.54 20.54
CA GLY A 478 -3.22 4.98 19.77
C GLY A 478 -3.47 5.16 18.27
N GLU A 479 -4.72 4.98 17.79
CA GLU A 479 -5.04 5.15 16.36
C GLU A 479 -5.32 6.61 15.96
N GLY A 480 -5.61 7.49 16.91
CA GLY A 480 -6.06 8.85 16.60
C GLY A 480 -7.57 8.91 16.33
N LEU A 481 -8.01 10.02 15.75
CA LEU A 481 -9.42 10.23 15.39
C LEU A 481 -9.67 9.75 13.96
N HIS A 482 -10.68 8.90 13.79
CA HIS A 482 -11.19 8.43 12.51
C HIS A 482 -12.71 8.58 12.46
N ILE A 483 -13.29 8.43 11.26
CA ILE A 483 -14.74 8.61 11.04
C ILE A 483 -15.60 7.62 11.83
N GLY A 484 -15.08 6.45 12.17
CA GLY A 484 -15.80 5.38 12.88
C GLY A 484 -15.52 4.01 12.28
N GLY A 485 -16.44 3.07 12.49
CA GLY A 485 -16.31 1.71 11.96
C GLY A 485 -15.16 0.91 12.56
N HIS A 486 -15.01 -0.35 12.13
CA HIS A 486 -13.91 -1.23 12.51
C HIS A 486 -13.64 -2.22 11.38
N VAL A 487 -12.45 -2.10 10.77
CA VAL A 487 -12.00 -2.92 9.64
C VAL A 487 -10.58 -3.41 9.94
N PRO A 488 -10.41 -4.46 10.77
CA PRO A 488 -9.11 -5.06 11.06
C PRO A 488 -8.61 -5.90 9.87
N PHE A 489 -7.30 -6.19 9.87
CA PHE A 489 -6.64 -7.00 8.85
C PHE A 489 -7.36 -8.33 8.60
N GLU A 490 -7.69 -9.06 9.68
CA GLU A 490 -8.29 -10.39 9.62
C GLU A 490 -9.67 -10.38 8.94
N LYS A 491 -10.44 -9.32 9.16
CA LYS A 491 -11.76 -9.15 8.54
C LYS A 491 -11.65 -8.94 7.04
N VAL A 492 -10.67 -8.15 6.59
CA VAL A 492 -10.37 -7.97 5.16
C VAL A 492 -9.91 -9.28 4.54
N TYR A 493 -8.95 -9.97 5.19
CA TYR A 493 -8.38 -11.22 4.69
C TYR A 493 -9.40 -12.34 4.56
N ALA A 494 -10.35 -12.44 5.48
CA ALA A 494 -11.38 -13.48 5.49
C ALA A 494 -12.53 -13.22 4.50
N TRP A 495 -12.59 -12.02 3.89
CA TRP A 495 -13.70 -11.67 3.01
C TRP A 495 -13.73 -12.51 1.73
N ASP A 496 -14.91 -13.08 1.43
CA ASP A 496 -15.22 -13.71 0.14
C ASP A 496 -16.06 -12.75 -0.72
N PRO A 497 -15.49 -12.16 -1.78
CA PRO A 497 -16.21 -11.24 -2.65
C PRO A 497 -17.38 -11.86 -3.41
N TYR A 498 -17.35 -13.18 -3.63
CA TYR A 498 -18.41 -13.91 -4.34
C TYR A 498 -19.59 -14.29 -3.47
N ALA A 499 -19.49 -14.08 -2.15
CA ALA A 499 -20.56 -14.45 -1.23
C ALA A 499 -21.91 -13.78 -1.57
N GLY A 500 -22.92 -14.59 -1.80
CA GLY A 500 -24.27 -14.16 -2.13
C GLY A 500 -24.55 -13.97 -3.63
N PHE A 501 -23.54 -14.04 -4.51
CA PHE A 501 -23.74 -13.99 -5.96
C PHE A 501 -24.20 -15.34 -6.51
N SER A 502 -25.17 -15.31 -7.44
CA SER A 502 -25.45 -16.48 -8.29
C SER A 502 -24.32 -16.73 -9.29
N GLU A 503 -24.19 -17.92 -9.84
CA GLU A 503 -23.14 -18.25 -10.83
C GLU A 503 -23.20 -17.36 -12.07
N GLU A 504 -24.38 -16.87 -12.46
CA GLU A 504 -24.52 -15.92 -13.56
C GLU A 504 -24.06 -14.52 -13.14
N ALA A 505 -24.47 -14.04 -11.98
CA ALA A 505 -24.09 -12.73 -11.45
C ALA A 505 -22.56 -12.62 -11.18
N LYS A 506 -21.88 -13.72 -10.81
CA LYS A 506 -20.41 -13.74 -10.64
C LYS A 506 -19.65 -13.29 -11.88
N LYS A 507 -20.21 -13.50 -13.09
CA LYS A 507 -19.58 -13.07 -14.35
C LYS A 507 -19.50 -11.55 -14.49
N HIS A 508 -20.33 -10.83 -13.76
CA HIS A 508 -20.39 -9.38 -13.73
C HIS A 508 -19.60 -8.77 -12.58
N LEU A 509 -19.08 -9.58 -11.64
CA LEU A 509 -18.15 -9.10 -10.61
C LEU A 509 -16.76 -8.96 -11.24
N ILE A 510 -16.45 -7.75 -11.74
CA ILE A 510 -15.19 -7.48 -12.42
C ILE A 510 -14.01 -7.28 -11.46
N GLY A 511 -14.27 -6.99 -10.19
CA GLY A 511 -13.24 -6.86 -9.18
C GLY A 511 -13.69 -6.21 -7.88
N VAL A 512 -12.69 -5.90 -7.06
CA VAL A 512 -12.87 -5.32 -5.72
C VAL A 512 -11.91 -4.17 -5.49
N GLN A 513 -12.31 -3.26 -4.59
CA GLN A 513 -11.55 -2.06 -4.25
C GLN A 513 -11.55 -1.82 -2.75
N CYS A 514 -10.48 -1.21 -2.20
CA CYS A 514 -10.52 -0.59 -0.89
C CYS A 514 -10.42 0.93 -1.00
N ASN A 515 -11.04 1.63 -0.06
CA ASN A 515 -11.20 3.08 -0.10
C ASN A 515 -10.43 3.76 1.04
N MET A 516 -9.76 4.86 0.70
CA MET A 516 -9.02 5.72 1.62
C MET A 516 -9.62 7.12 1.57
N TRP A 517 -10.64 7.37 2.42
CA TRP A 517 -11.22 8.69 2.64
C TRP A 517 -10.37 9.48 3.63
N THR A 518 -10.25 10.80 3.45
CA THR A 518 -9.21 11.59 4.12
C THR A 518 -9.73 12.69 5.04
N GLU A 519 -10.98 12.65 5.49
CA GLU A 519 -11.55 13.65 6.41
C GLU A 519 -10.69 13.83 7.68
N TYR A 520 -10.14 12.74 8.19
CA TYR A 520 -9.33 12.72 9.42
C TYR A 520 -7.86 12.36 9.17
N ILE A 521 -7.44 12.29 7.91
CA ILE A 521 -6.10 11.88 7.50
C ILE A 521 -5.45 13.02 6.73
N LYS A 522 -4.39 13.63 7.29
CA LYS A 522 -3.83 14.89 6.79
C LYS A 522 -2.50 14.74 6.05
N ASP A 523 -1.85 13.59 6.16
CA ASP A 523 -0.49 13.39 5.64
C ASP A 523 -0.23 11.93 5.22
N MET A 524 0.80 11.75 4.39
CA MET A 524 1.19 10.44 3.86
C MET A 524 1.63 9.45 4.93
N ALA A 525 2.21 9.90 6.04
CA ALA A 525 2.61 9.00 7.11
C ALA A 525 1.39 8.32 7.75
N THR A 526 0.32 9.09 7.96
CA THR A 526 -0.96 8.56 8.43
C THR A 526 -1.62 7.66 7.37
N ILE A 527 -1.59 8.05 6.08
CA ILE A 527 -2.06 7.20 4.97
C ILE A 527 -1.38 5.83 5.00
N GLU A 528 -0.06 5.78 5.13
CA GLU A 528 0.69 4.54 5.15
C GLU A 528 0.28 3.63 6.32
N ILE A 529 0.14 4.20 7.53
CA ILE A 529 -0.31 3.47 8.72
C ILE A 529 -1.74 2.94 8.54
N MET A 530 -2.63 3.73 7.92
CA MET A 530 -4.00 3.31 7.67
C MET A 530 -4.11 2.27 6.55
N LEU A 531 -3.25 2.35 5.55
CA LEU A 531 -3.23 1.44 4.42
C LEU A 531 -2.54 0.12 4.75
N LEU A 532 -1.39 0.17 5.41
CA LEU A 532 -0.55 -0.99 5.72
C LEU A 532 -0.74 -1.45 7.17
N PRO A 533 -0.91 -2.76 7.43
CA PRO A 533 -0.75 -3.87 6.49
C PRO A 533 -2.05 -4.31 5.78
N ARG A 534 -3.21 -3.65 5.97
CA ARG A 534 -4.51 -4.08 5.41
C ARG A 534 -4.51 -4.21 3.89
N LEU A 535 -3.69 -3.43 3.19
CA LEU A 535 -3.54 -3.57 1.74
C LEU A 535 -2.96 -4.94 1.34
N ALA A 536 -2.11 -5.56 2.18
CA ALA A 536 -1.65 -6.91 1.93
C ALA A 536 -2.80 -7.93 2.00
N ALA A 537 -3.73 -7.78 2.95
CA ALA A 537 -4.94 -8.59 3.01
C ALA A 537 -5.83 -8.37 1.77
N MET A 538 -6.02 -7.11 1.36
CA MET A 538 -6.78 -6.78 0.15
C MET A 538 -6.12 -7.34 -1.11
N ALA A 539 -4.79 -7.29 -1.22
CA ALA A 539 -4.06 -7.88 -2.34
C ALA A 539 -4.30 -9.40 -2.46
N GLU A 540 -4.34 -10.12 -1.32
CA GLU A 540 -4.73 -11.54 -1.30
C GLU A 540 -6.18 -11.75 -1.77
N VAL A 541 -7.10 -10.85 -1.41
CA VAL A 541 -8.49 -10.89 -1.90
C VAL A 541 -8.56 -10.60 -3.39
N GLN A 542 -7.83 -9.61 -3.87
CA GLN A 542 -7.86 -9.17 -5.28
C GLN A 542 -7.18 -10.16 -6.23
N TRP A 543 -6.09 -10.76 -5.78
CA TRP A 543 -5.22 -11.58 -6.62
C TRP A 543 -5.44 -13.08 -6.43
N SER A 544 -5.66 -13.52 -5.18
CA SER A 544 -5.58 -14.94 -4.78
C SER A 544 -6.85 -15.42 -4.07
N THR A 545 -8.03 -14.90 -4.40
CA THR A 545 -9.29 -15.14 -3.68
C THR A 545 -9.49 -16.61 -3.27
N ASP A 546 -9.31 -17.55 -4.19
CA ASP A 546 -9.55 -18.98 -3.98
C ASP A 546 -8.31 -19.75 -3.48
N ARG A 547 -7.17 -19.07 -3.30
CA ARG A 547 -5.87 -19.68 -2.97
C ARG A 547 -5.31 -19.22 -1.64
N ARG A 548 -6.04 -18.41 -0.89
CA ARG A 548 -5.62 -17.87 0.41
C ARG A 548 -5.45 -18.99 1.43
N ASP A 549 -4.38 -18.91 2.21
CA ASP A 549 -4.04 -19.90 3.24
C ASP A 549 -3.84 -19.22 4.59
N GLU A 550 -4.84 -19.36 5.46
CA GLU A 550 -4.84 -18.77 6.80
C GLU A 550 -3.71 -19.33 7.68
N SER A 551 -3.24 -20.55 7.42
CA SER A 551 -2.19 -21.18 8.22
C SER A 551 -0.83 -20.51 8.04
N THR A 552 -0.59 -19.86 6.90
CA THR A 552 0.69 -19.22 6.54
C THR A 552 0.67 -17.70 6.64
N ILE A 553 -0.52 -17.08 6.80
CA ILE A 553 -0.65 -15.61 6.72
C ILE A 553 0.24 -14.87 7.74
N ARG A 554 0.40 -15.39 8.96
CA ARG A 554 1.26 -14.75 9.97
C ARG A 554 2.73 -14.72 9.52
N SER A 555 3.23 -15.80 8.96
CA SER A 555 4.60 -15.89 8.43
C SER A 555 4.80 -14.99 7.21
N LYS A 556 3.80 -14.92 6.32
CA LYS A 556 3.79 -14.00 5.18
C LYS A 556 3.86 -12.54 5.64
N MET A 557 3.09 -12.18 6.69
CA MET A 557 3.08 -10.82 7.20
C MET A 557 4.39 -10.42 7.86
N GLU A 558 5.13 -11.33 8.51
CA GLU A 558 6.48 -11.02 8.99
C GLU A 558 7.45 -10.72 7.83
N THR A 559 7.30 -11.40 6.70
CA THR A 559 8.04 -11.08 5.47
C THR A 559 7.63 -9.72 4.91
N MET A 560 6.33 -9.43 4.88
CA MET A 560 5.82 -8.13 4.41
C MET A 560 6.25 -6.97 5.30
N ARG A 561 6.31 -7.15 6.62
CA ARG A 561 6.84 -6.12 7.54
C ARG A 561 8.28 -5.74 7.18
N ARG A 562 9.14 -6.74 6.98
CA ARG A 562 10.52 -6.51 6.51
C ARG A 562 10.57 -5.84 5.14
N PHE A 563 9.65 -6.18 4.26
CA PHE A 563 9.52 -5.55 2.95
C PHE A 563 9.14 -4.07 3.07
N TYR A 564 8.19 -3.71 3.92
CA TYR A 564 7.80 -2.32 4.17
C TYR A 564 8.95 -1.51 4.79
N GLU A 565 9.64 -2.09 5.77
CA GLU A 565 10.86 -1.50 6.37
C GLU A 565 11.94 -1.24 5.30
N ALA A 566 12.16 -2.19 4.39
CA ALA A 566 13.13 -2.05 3.30
C ALA A 566 12.73 -0.98 2.28
N CYS A 567 11.42 -0.74 2.07
CA CYS A 567 10.88 0.32 1.23
C CYS A 567 10.82 1.68 1.94
N GLY A 568 11.07 1.74 3.25
CA GLY A 568 10.93 2.96 4.05
C GLY A 568 9.47 3.40 4.22
N TRP A 569 8.52 2.45 4.19
CA TRP A 569 7.10 2.71 4.42
C TRP A 569 6.71 2.48 5.88
N GLN A 570 5.84 3.32 6.40
CA GLN A 570 5.26 3.11 7.72
C GLN A 570 4.17 2.05 7.65
N CYS A 571 4.05 1.27 8.73
CA CYS A 571 3.06 0.20 8.80
C CYS A 571 2.46 0.18 10.21
N ALA A 572 1.14 0.03 10.30
CA ALA A 572 0.49 -0.09 11.59
C ALA A 572 1.01 -1.29 12.38
N PRO A 573 1.34 -1.12 13.65
CA PRO A 573 1.87 -2.20 14.48
C PRO A 573 0.79 -3.17 14.97
N TYR A 574 -0.48 -2.78 14.92
CA TYR A 574 -1.60 -3.42 15.62
C TYR A 574 -1.74 -4.92 15.32
N TYR A 575 -1.65 -5.32 14.05
CA TYR A 575 -1.68 -6.72 13.65
C TYR A 575 -0.51 -7.52 14.26
N PHE A 576 0.70 -6.95 14.23
CA PHE A 576 1.91 -7.62 14.71
C PHE A 576 1.96 -7.72 16.23
N ASP A 577 1.42 -6.73 16.93
CA ASP A 577 1.31 -6.69 18.39
C ASP A 577 0.15 -7.55 18.92
N GLY A 578 -0.69 -8.11 18.04
CA GLY A 578 -1.86 -8.91 18.39
C GLY A 578 -2.99 -8.09 19.05
N ARG A 579 -3.05 -6.79 18.78
CA ARG A 579 -4.15 -5.92 19.22
C ARG A 579 -5.41 -6.22 18.40
N LYS A 580 -6.53 -6.42 19.09
CA LYS A 580 -7.83 -6.67 18.49
C LYS A 580 -8.72 -5.43 18.57
#